data_3ea549857dc56ebb1640728cb90bffb0
#
_entry.id   3ea549857dc56ebb1640728cb90bffb0
#
_cell.length_a   1.000
_cell.length_b   1.000
_cell.length_c   1.000
_cell.angle_alpha   90.00
_cell.angle_beta   90.00
_cell.angle_gamma   90.00
#
_symmetry.space_group_name_H-M   'P 1'
#
loop_
_entity.id
_entity.type
_entity.pdbx_description
1 polymer ?
#
loop_
_entity_poly.entity_id
_entity_poly.type
_entity_poly.pdbx_seq_one_letter_code
_entity_poly.pdbx_strand_id
1 'polypeptide(L)'
;MAYNRENFLNRVKEVNELYLEKQRLGIPTSRILSEYIEPRYHISRSTLYEWLAIPYEKELRKLKEDSERIAEWEKRQQTIDFDKQD
;
A
#
# COMPACT_ATOMS: atom_id res chain seq x y z
N MET A 1 3.16 15.68 -11.48
CA MET A 1 2.59 15.28 -10.20
C MET A 1 3.39 14.13 -9.59
N ALA A 2 3.67 14.23 -8.33
CA ALA A 2 4.47 13.21 -7.67
C ALA A 2 3.69 11.89 -7.53
N TYR A 3 4.39 10.79 -7.77
CA TYR A 3 3.84 9.46 -7.61
C TYR A 3 3.65 9.16 -6.13
N ASN A 4 2.46 8.73 -5.73
CA ASN A 4 2.18 8.41 -4.34
C ASN A 4 2.22 6.89 -4.12
N ARG A 5 3.32 6.43 -3.55
CA ARG A 5 3.55 5.01 -3.28
C ARG A 5 2.51 4.44 -2.32
N GLU A 6 2.13 5.22 -1.31
CA GLU A 6 1.14 4.79 -0.34
C GLU A 6 -0.22 4.52 -0.98
N ASN A 7 -0.67 5.40 -1.88
CA ASN A 7 -1.92 5.20 -2.59
C ASN A 7 -1.87 3.95 -3.47
N PHE A 8 -0.73 3.73 -4.13
CA PHE A 8 -0.53 2.52 -4.92
C PHE A 8 -0.63 1.27 -4.04
N LEU A 9 0.06 1.27 -2.90
CA LEU A 9 0.06 0.12 -1.99
C LEU A 9 -1.32 -0.14 -1.39
N ASN A 10 -2.08 0.91 -1.11
CA ASN A 10 -3.45 0.75 -0.64
C ASN A 10 -4.32 0.09 -1.70
N ARG A 11 -4.12 0.44 -2.97
CA ARG A 11 -4.84 -0.18 -4.07
C ARG A 11 -4.45 -1.65 -4.21
N VAL A 12 -3.16 -1.96 -4.10
CA VAL A 12 -2.66 -3.34 -4.10
C VAL A 12 -3.31 -4.13 -2.97
N LYS A 13 -3.42 -3.53 -1.79
CA LYS A 13 -4.05 -4.16 -0.63
C LYS A 13 -5.51 -4.48 -0.92
N GLU A 14 -6.26 -3.53 -1.46
CA GLU A 14 -7.66 -3.73 -1.79
C GLU A 14 -7.85 -4.88 -2.78
N VAL A 15 -7.01 -4.94 -3.82
CA VAL A 15 -7.08 -6.00 -4.81
C VAL A 15 -6.76 -7.35 -4.17
N ASN A 16 -5.74 -7.40 -3.31
CA ASN A 16 -5.37 -8.64 -2.61
C ASN A 16 -6.50 -9.13 -1.72
N GLU A 17 -7.10 -8.25 -0.96
CA GLU A 17 -8.21 -8.61 -0.07
C GLU A 17 -9.42 -9.11 -0.86
N LEU A 18 -9.76 -8.43 -1.94
CA LEU A 18 -10.88 -8.83 -2.80
C LEU A 18 -10.60 -10.18 -3.43
N TYR A 19 -9.39 -10.39 -3.95
CA TYR A 19 -9.00 -11.66 -4.55
C TYR A 19 -9.11 -12.82 -3.55
N LEU A 20 -8.56 -12.64 -2.34
CA LEU A 20 -8.59 -13.68 -1.33
C LEU A 20 -10.00 -14.00 -0.87
N GLU A 21 -10.84 -12.99 -0.74
CA GLU A 21 -12.23 -13.18 -0.37
C GLU A 21 -12.97 -14.04 -1.39
N LYS A 22 -12.82 -13.71 -2.67
CA LYS A 22 -13.49 -14.47 -3.73
C LYS A 22 -12.89 -15.85 -3.93
N GLN A 23 -11.58 -15.98 -3.73
CA GLN A 23 -10.93 -17.27 -3.78
C GLN A 23 -11.45 -18.22 -2.70
N ARG A 24 -11.71 -17.69 -1.51
CA ARG A 24 -12.30 -18.45 -0.41
C ARG A 24 -13.67 -19.01 -0.76
N LEU A 25 -14.42 -18.29 -1.59
CA LEU A 25 -15.74 -18.72 -2.05
C LEU A 25 -15.64 -19.75 -3.16
N GLY A 26 -14.43 -20.13 -3.58
CA GLY A 26 -14.23 -21.12 -4.63
C GLY A 26 -14.30 -20.57 -6.04
N ILE A 27 -14.25 -19.26 -6.21
CA ILE A 27 -14.32 -18.64 -7.54
C ILE A 27 -12.93 -18.72 -8.19
N PRO A 28 -12.82 -19.21 -9.43
CA PRO A 28 -11.51 -19.30 -10.11
C PRO A 28 -10.93 -17.94 -10.42
N THR A 29 -9.60 -17.88 -10.49
CA THR A 29 -8.85 -16.63 -10.68
C THR A 29 -9.30 -15.86 -11.92
N SER A 30 -9.51 -16.54 -13.04
CA SER A 30 -9.92 -15.87 -14.27
C SER A 30 -11.26 -15.16 -14.13
N ARG A 31 -12.16 -15.75 -13.37
CA ARG A 31 -13.47 -15.18 -13.12
C ARG A 31 -13.39 -14.02 -12.13
N ILE A 32 -12.56 -14.17 -11.10
CA ILE A 32 -12.33 -13.08 -10.14
C ILE A 32 -11.79 -11.85 -10.89
N LEU A 33 -10.84 -12.05 -11.76
CA LEU A 33 -10.26 -10.96 -12.54
C LEU A 33 -11.30 -10.30 -13.44
N SER A 34 -12.00 -11.08 -14.26
CA SER A 34 -12.91 -10.52 -15.25
C SER A 34 -14.17 -9.92 -14.66
N GLU A 35 -14.68 -10.47 -13.57
CA GLU A 35 -15.94 -10.01 -12.98
C GLU A 35 -15.77 -8.98 -11.86
N TYR A 36 -14.71 -9.08 -11.07
CA TYR A 36 -14.55 -8.27 -9.86
C TYR A 36 -13.41 -7.28 -9.91
N ILE A 37 -12.31 -7.63 -10.53
CA ILE A 37 -11.10 -6.79 -10.50
C ILE A 37 -10.99 -5.90 -11.74
N GLU A 38 -11.08 -6.47 -12.92
CA GLU A 38 -10.92 -5.73 -14.16
C GLU A 38 -11.89 -4.55 -14.30
N PRO A 39 -13.21 -4.73 -14.04
CA PRO A 39 -14.14 -3.62 -14.15
C PRO A 39 -13.86 -2.48 -13.16
N ARG A 40 -13.26 -2.79 -12.03
CA ARG A 40 -13.04 -1.82 -10.97
C ARG A 40 -11.65 -1.18 -11.03
N TYR A 41 -10.63 -1.97 -11.34
CA TYR A 41 -9.23 -1.51 -11.29
C TYR A 41 -8.57 -1.42 -12.65
N HIS A 42 -9.17 -1.99 -13.69
CA HIS A 42 -8.67 -1.94 -15.07
C HIS A 42 -7.23 -2.44 -15.20
N ILE A 43 -6.94 -3.55 -14.53
CA ILE A 43 -5.61 -4.17 -14.61
C ILE A 43 -5.67 -5.49 -15.36
N SER A 44 -4.54 -5.84 -16.00
CA SER A 44 -4.42 -7.11 -16.73
C SER A 44 -4.15 -8.26 -15.76
N ARG A 45 -4.21 -9.48 -16.31
CA ARG A 45 -3.89 -10.68 -15.55
C ARG A 45 -2.45 -10.66 -15.03
N SER A 46 -1.52 -10.22 -15.88
CA SER A 46 -0.12 -10.09 -15.48
C SER A 46 0.05 -9.13 -14.33
N THR A 47 -0.62 -7.99 -14.40
CA THR A 47 -0.59 -6.98 -13.36
C THR A 47 -1.19 -7.52 -12.06
N LEU A 48 -2.27 -8.29 -12.16
CA LEU A 48 -2.87 -8.91 -10.98
C LEU A 48 -1.86 -9.79 -10.26
N TYR A 49 -1.16 -10.67 -11.00
CA TYR A 49 -0.17 -11.56 -10.38
C TYR A 49 0.99 -10.77 -9.80
N GLU A 50 1.42 -9.71 -10.44
CA GLU A 50 2.46 -8.83 -9.89
C GLU A 50 2.01 -8.22 -8.57
N TRP A 51 0.77 -7.72 -8.52
CA TRP A 51 0.23 -7.10 -7.30
C TRP A 51 0.05 -8.11 -6.18
N LEU A 52 -0.35 -9.35 -6.52
CA LEU A 52 -0.48 -10.40 -5.52
C LEU A 52 0.86 -10.77 -4.88
N ALA A 53 1.95 -10.56 -5.60
CA ALA A 53 3.30 -10.86 -5.12
C ALA A 53 3.92 -9.70 -4.33
N ILE A 54 3.33 -8.50 -4.38
CA ILE A 54 3.87 -7.35 -3.65
C ILE A 54 3.59 -7.49 -2.16
N PRO A 55 4.62 -7.40 -1.30
CA PRO A 55 4.41 -7.47 0.16
C PRO A 55 3.89 -6.12 0.69
N TYR A 56 2.65 -5.80 0.36
CA TYR A 56 2.08 -4.49 0.64
C TYR A 56 2.02 -4.18 2.15
N GLU A 57 1.76 -5.17 2.96
CA GLU A 57 1.70 -4.96 4.42
C GLU A 57 3.04 -4.50 4.96
N LYS A 58 4.11 -5.15 4.52
CA LYS A 58 5.45 -4.83 4.95
C LYS A 58 5.86 -3.44 4.47
N GLU A 59 5.57 -3.13 3.21
CA GLU A 59 5.91 -1.83 2.63
C GLU A 59 5.11 -0.69 3.25
N LEU A 60 3.82 -0.91 3.51
CA LEU A 60 2.98 0.09 4.18
C LEU A 60 3.45 0.35 5.61
N ARG A 61 3.83 -0.70 6.32
CA ARG A 61 4.38 -0.58 7.67
C ARG A 61 5.67 0.22 7.65
N LYS A 62 6.53 -0.04 6.69
CA LYS A 62 7.80 0.67 6.56
C LYS A 62 7.58 2.16 6.28
N LEU A 63 6.64 2.49 5.40
CA LEU A 63 6.31 3.88 5.11
C LEU A 63 5.80 4.59 6.35
N LYS A 64 4.97 3.93 7.14
CA LYS A 64 4.44 4.49 8.36
C LYS A 64 5.54 4.73 9.39
N GLU A 65 6.44 3.76 9.55
CA GLU A 65 7.56 3.88 10.47
C GLU A 65 8.49 5.02 10.06
N ASP A 66 8.79 5.14 8.78
CA ASP A 66 9.63 6.22 8.27
C ASP A 66 8.99 7.58 8.54
N SER A 67 7.67 7.68 8.33
CA SER A 67 6.94 8.91 8.59
C SER A 67 6.97 9.28 10.06
N GLU A 68 6.78 8.33 10.96
CA GLU A 68 6.85 8.56 12.40
C GLU A 68 8.25 8.95 12.83
N ARG A 69 9.27 8.32 12.24
CA ARG A 69 10.66 8.62 12.55
C ARG A 69 11.02 10.04 12.15
N ILE A 70 10.56 10.49 10.99
CA ILE A 70 10.79 11.85 10.53
C ILE A 70 10.14 12.85 11.48
N ALA A 71 8.92 12.57 11.90
CA ALA A 71 8.20 13.44 12.83
C ALA A 71 8.95 13.58 14.17
N GLU A 72 9.46 12.46 14.70
CA GLU A 72 10.24 12.49 15.93
C GLU A 72 11.52 13.29 15.75
N TRP A 73 12.20 13.09 14.63
CA TRP A 73 13.43 13.80 14.35
C TRP A 73 13.20 15.31 14.27
N GLU A 74 12.14 15.73 13.62
CA GLU A 74 11.79 17.14 13.55
C GLU A 74 11.51 17.74 14.93
N LYS A 75 10.81 17.01 15.78
CA LYS A 75 10.56 17.46 17.14
C LYS A 75 11.84 17.62 17.93
N ARG A 76 12.77 16.68 17.79
CA ARG A 76 14.06 16.76 18.45
C ARG A 76 14.86 17.95 17.98
N GLN A 77 14.83 18.23 16.69
CA GLN A 77 15.53 19.39 16.14
C GLN A 77 14.98 20.69 16.69
N GLN A 78 13.67 20.79 16.78
CA GLN A 78 13.04 21.98 17.34
C GLN A 78 13.44 22.19 18.78
N THR A 79 13.51 21.13 19.55
CA THR A 79 13.94 21.20 20.95
C THR A 79 15.38 21.65 21.07
N ILE A 80 16.25 21.11 20.20
CA ILE A 80 17.66 21.47 20.18
C ILE A 80 17.85 22.94 19.81
N ASP A 81 17.13 23.41 18.81
CA ASP A 81 17.19 24.79 18.36
C ASP A 81 16.74 25.73 19.49
N PHE A 82 15.73 25.33 20.21
CA PHE A 82 15.22 26.09 21.33
C PHE A 82 16.29 26.21 22.43
N ASP A 83 16.95 25.11 22.73
CA ASP A 83 18.03 25.10 23.71
C ASP A 83 19.19 26.00 23.32
N LYS A 84 19.49 26.05 22.02
CA LYS A 84 20.57 26.90 21.52
C LYS A 84 20.26 28.39 21.68
N GLN A 85 19.01 28.73 21.59
CA GLN A 85 18.59 30.14 21.75
C GLN A 85 18.73 30.61 23.16
N ASP A 86 18.66 29.73 24.10
CA ASP A 86 18.85 30.04 25.51
C ASP A 86 20.33 30.18 25.84
#